data_1512f2324f131d67e5f9ea60b99c8245
#
_entry.id   1512f2324f131d67e5f9ea60b99c8245
#
_cell.length_a   1.000
_cell.length_b   1.000
_cell.length_c   1.000
_cell.angle_alpha   90.00
_cell.angle_beta   90.00
_cell.angle_gamma   90.00
#
_symmetry.space_group_name_H-M   'P 1'
#
loop_
_entity.id
_entity.type
_entity.pdbx_description
1 polymer ?
#
loop_
_entity_poly.entity_id
_entity_poly.type
_entity_poly.pdbx_seq_one_letter_code
_entity_poly.pdbx_strand_id
1 'polypeptide(L)'
;MSIALSRLPGDFLDYYLGQGYYRMGQNLFTCQFLPLDTGLYTTHWLRLAVARATYGPKQRRLFRLNERFTVATRPFQLTPEYEVLYARYYQSIDFDANPSLGDLLLEGGTHNVFDTHILEVRDGERLIAAGVFDSGTNSIAGIVNFYDPDYHKHSLGKYLMLLKLEHARRYELDYYYPGYLVHNYPKFDYKLWACPAATEVFYARTHQWRPFSWDEVNREAARLFAERAAHDLEEEAE
;
A
#
# COMPACT_ATOMS: atom_id res chain seq x y z
N MET A 1 17.43 19.87 21.69
CA MET A 1 16.92 18.68 22.41
C MET A 1 16.08 17.92 21.43
N SER A 2 16.57 16.80 20.87
CA SER A 2 15.83 15.97 19.92
C SER A 2 15.05 14.93 20.73
N ILE A 3 13.72 14.99 20.71
CA ILE A 3 12.88 13.94 21.31
C ILE A 3 12.71 12.90 20.21
N ALA A 4 13.42 11.80 20.30
CA ALA A 4 13.13 10.63 19.48
C ALA A 4 11.77 10.08 19.93
N LEU A 5 10.76 10.17 19.09
CA LEU A 5 9.48 9.51 19.32
C LEU A 5 9.74 8.00 19.36
N SER A 6 9.41 7.35 20.46
CA SER A 6 9.53 5.89 20.57
C SER A 6 8.55 5.17 19.65
N ARG A 7 7.43 5.80 19.30
CA ARG A 7 6.39 5.31 18.39
C ARG A 7 5.58 6.49 17.85
N LEU A 8 5.19 6.43 16.58
CA LEU A 8 4.27 7.40 15.96
C LEU A 8 2.84 7.13 16.48
N PRO A 9 2.15 8.11 17.08
CA PRO A 9 0.76 7.94 17.48
C PRO A 9 -0.15 7.63 16.28
N GLY A 10 -1.18 6.83 16.48
CA GLY A 10 -2.07 6.40 15.40
C GLY A 10 -2.86 7.54 14.76
N ASP A 11 -3.28 8.54 15.54
CA ASP A 11 -3.95 9.75 15.05
C ASP A 11 -3.03 10.62 14.18
N PHE A 12 -1.72 10.65 14.47
CA PHE A 12 -0.73 11.29 13.61
C PHE A 12 -0.58 10.56 12.28
N LEU A 13 -0.53 9.21 12.30
CA LEU A 13 -0.51 8.43 11.07
C LEU A 13 -1.76 8.70 10.24
N ASP A 14 -2.95 8.69 10.83
CA ASP A 14 -4.22 9.00 10.16
C ASP A 14 -4.21 10.40 9.53
N TYR A 15 -3.68 11.39 10.25
CA TYR A 15 -3.55 12.76 9.74
C TYR A 15 -2.67 12.79 8.48
N TYR A 16 -1.47 12.22 8.52
CA TYR A 16 -0.56 12.24 7.38
C TYR A 16 -1.07 11.42 6.20
N LEU A 17 -1.66 10.24 6.42
CA LEU A 17 -2.31 9.46 5.38
C LEU A 17 -3.46 10.26 4.74
N GLY A 18 -4.23 10.99 5.55
CA GLY A 18 -5.28 11.90 5.09
C GLY A 18 -4.75 13.04 4.21
N GLN A 19 -3.49 13.46 4.37
CA GLN A 19 -2.81 14.47 3.56
C GLN A 19 -2.02 13.88 2.36
N GLY A 20 -2.20 12.59 2.06
CA GLY A 20 -1.51 11.94 0.94
C GLY A 20 -0.05 11.59 1.21
N TYR A 21 0.35 11.52 2.49
CA TYR A 21 1.65 10.96 2.88
C TYR A 21 1.55 9.46 3.09
N TYR A 22 2.68 8.79 2.97
CA TYR A 22 2.76 7.34 3.11
C TYR A 22 4.11 6.93 3.68
N ARG A 23 4.21 5.74 4.28
CA ARG A 23 5.46 5.23 4.84
C ARG A 23 6.47 4.84 3.76
N MET A 24 7.73 5.24 3.98
CA MET A 24 8.92 4.71 3.32
C MET A 24 10.02 4.50 4.37
N GLY A 25 10.40 3.23 4.62
CA GLY A 25 11.33 2.88 5.71
C GLY A 25 10.76 3.29 7.07
N GLN A 26 11.45 4.18 7.76
CA GLN A 26 11.03 4.75 9.05
C GLN A 26 10.52 6.20 8.95
N ASN A 27 10.23 6.67 7.72
CA ASN A 27 9.80 8.03 7.42
C ASN A 27 8.43 8.05 6.74
N LEU A 28 7.81 9.23 6.70
CA LEU A 28 6.63 9.52 5.90
C LEU A 28 7.03 10.40 4.72
N PHE A 29 6.56 10.07 3.52
CA PHE A 29 6.81 10.81 2.30
C PHE A 29 5.54 11.00 1.49
N THR A 30 5.58 11.94 0.58
CA THR A 30 4.59 12.07 -0.50
C THR A 30 5.32 12.36 -1.80
N CYS A 31 4.71 12.00 -2.92
CA CYS A 31 5.23 12.34 -4.24
C CYS A 31 4.08 12.53 -5.23
N GLN A 32 4.29 13.38 -6.22
CA GLN A 32 3.40 13.57 -7.35
C GLN A 32 3.97 12.96 -8.63
N PHE A 33 5.28 12.71 -8.64
CA PHE A 33 5.98 12.14 -9.77
C PHE A 33 6.85 10.97 -9.33
N LEU A 34 6.95 9.97 -10.20
CA LEU A 34 7.79 8.79 -10.03
C LEU A 34 8.65 8.61 -11.29
N PRO A 35 9.99 8.73 -11.18
CA PRO A 35 10.88 8.35 -12.26
C PRO A 35 10.97 6.82 -12.32
N LEU A 36 10.77 6.26 -13.50
CA LEU A 36 10.99 4.84 -13.83
C LEU A 36 11.86 4.77 -15.08
N ASP A 37 12.38 3.57 -15.39
CA ASP A 37 13.28 3.37 -16.55
C ASP A 37 12.70 3.88 -17.89
N THR A 38 11.38 3.88 -18.02
CA THR A 38 10.65 4.26 -19.23
C THR A 38 10.21 5.73 -19.25
N GLY A 39 10.49 6.51 -18.20
CA GLY A 39 10.15 7.94 -18.14
C GLY A 39 9.65 8.41 -16.78
N LEU A 40 9.11 9.62 -16.77
CA LEU A 40 8.51 10.24 -15.59
C LEU A 40 7.00 10.05 -15.62
N TYR A 41 6.43 9.62 -14.51
CA TYR A 41 5.02 9.32 -14.36
C TYR A 41 4.42 10.08 -13.19
N THR A 42 3.10 10.35 -13.24
CA THR A 42 2.39 10.93 -12.10
C THR A 42 1.87 9.84 -11.17
N THR A 43 1.94 10.11 -9.87
CA THR A 43 1.42 9.25 -8.81
C THR A 43 0.10 9.78 -8.28
N HIS A 44 -0.82 8.87 -7.93
CA HIS A 44 -2.14 9.21 -7.42
C HIS A 44 -2.43 8.34 -6.20
N TRP A 45 -2.38 8.94 -5.01
CA TRP A 45 -2.59 8.26 -3.74
C TRP A 45 -4.02 7.75 -3.63
N LEU A 46 -4.19 6.54 -3.09
CA LEU A 46 -5.46 5.84 -3.00
C LEU A 46 -5.84 5.57 -1.56
N ARG A 47 -7.16 5.62 -1.28
CA ARG A 47 -7.75 5.00 -0.10
C ARG A 47 -9.07 4.33 -0.46
N LEU A 48 -9.47 3.34 0.33
CA LEU A 48 -10.78 2.73 0.27
C LEU A 48 -11.60 3.18 1.49
N ALA A 49 -12.78 3.72 1.26
CA ALA A 49 -13.75 3.99 2.33
C ALA A 49 -14.39 2.66 2.75
N VAL A 50 -14.02 2.15 3.94
CA VAL A 50 -14.34 0.80 4.40
C VAL A 50 -15.85 0.56 4.47
N ALA A 51 -16.61 1.53 4.97
CA ALA A 51 -18.07 1.44 5.08
C ALA A 51 -18.78 1.29 3.71
N ARG A 52 -18.16 1.81 2.62
CA ARG A 52 -18.71 1.71 1.25
C ARG A 52 -18.23 0.47 0.48
N ALA A 53 -17.25 -0.26 1.03
CA ALA A 53 -16.66 -1.38 0.32
C ALA A 53 -17.63 -2.57 0.24
N THR A 54 -17.82 -3.09 -0.96
CA THR A 54 -18.63 -4.28 -1.25
C THR A 54 -17.86 -5.27 -2.10
N TYR A 55 -18.17 -6.56 -1.97
CA TYR A 55 -17.50 -7.61 -2.73
C TYR A 55 -18.35 -8.09 -3.89
N GLY A 56 -17.81 -7.97 -5.09
CA GLY A 56 -18.39 -8.56 -6.29
C GLY A 56 -18.11 -10.07 -6.40
N PRO A 57 -18.60 -10.71 -7.48
CA PRO A 57 -18.42 -12.15 -7.69
C PRO A 57 -16.94 -12.60 -7.71
N LYS A 58 -16.04 -11.77 -8.25
CA LYS A 58 -14.60 -12.06 -8.35
C LYS A 58 -13.93 -12.12 -6.97
N GLN A 59 -14.24 -11.15 -6.09
CA GLN A 59 -13.73 -11.11 -4.72
C GLN A 59 -14.28 -12.28 -3.89
N ARG A 60 -15.59 -12.54 -3.95
CA ARG A 60 -16.21 -13.69 -3.27
C ARG A 60 -15.64 -15.03 -3.74
N ARG A 61 -15.35 -15.18 -5.06
CA ARG A 61 -14.69 -16.37 -5.58
C ARG A 61 -13.27 -16.53 -5.00
N LEU A 62 -12.51 -15.42 -4.86
CA LEU A 62 -11.16 -15.46 -4.31
C LEU A 62 -11.15 -15.87 -2.82
N PHE A 63 -12.11 -15.39 -2.04
CA PHE A 63 -12.29 -15.86 -0.66
C PHE A 63 -12.54 -17.37 -0.61
N ARG A 64 -13.49 -17.89 -1.40
CA ARG A 64 -13.77 -19.36 -1.44
C ARG A 64 -12.58 -20.17 -1.91
N LEU A 65 -11.80 -19.68 -2.88
CA LEU A 65 -10.59 -20.37 -3.38
C LEU A 65 -9.55 -20.57 -2.26
N ASN A 66 -9.50 -19.65 -1.30
CA ASN A 66 -8.50 -19.61 -0.25
C ASN A 66 -9.04 -19.96 1.16
N GLU A 67 -10.32 -20.36 1.28
CA GLU A 67 -10.99 -20.61 2.58
C GLU A 67 -10.33 -21.73 3.40
N ARG A 68 -9.60 -22.64 2.76
CA ARG A 68 -8.87 -23.73 3.41
C ARG A 68 -7.63 -23.26 4.20
N PHE A 69 -7.13 -22.06 3.91
CA PHE A 69 -5.92 -21.54 4.55
C PHE A 69 -6.26 -20.85 5.87
N THR A 70 -5.36 -21.03 6.83
CA THR A 70 -5.45 -20.33 8.11
C THR A 70 -4.96 -18.90 7.96
N VAL A 71 -5.70 -17.95 8.55
CA VAL A 71 -5.36 -16.52 8.53
C VAL A 71 -5.21 -16.01 9.96
N ALA A 72 -4.11 -15.31 10.24
CA ALA A 72 -3.87 -14.66 11.52
C ALA A 72 -3.26 -13.27 11.34
N THR A 73 -3.59 -12.35 12.25
CA THR A 73 -2.96 -11.01 12.32
C THR A 73 -2.19 -10.91 13.65
N ARG A 74 -0.96 -10.40 13.59
CA ARG A 74 -0.07 -10.26 14.74
C ARG A 74 0.66 -8.90 14.71
N PRO A 75 1.09 -8.35 15.85
CA PRO A 75 2.10 -7.30 15.85
C PRO A 75 3.35 -7.76 15.08
N PHE A 76 3.90 -6.88 14.26
CA PHE A 76 5.06 -7.22 13.44
C PHE A 76 6.32 -7.33 14.29
N GLN A 77 7.00 -8.45 14.12
CA GLN A 77 8.37 -8.70 14.57
C GLN A 77 9.08 -9.42 13.43
N LEU A 78 10.22 -8.90 13.01
CA LEU A 78 10.99 -9.54 11.94
C LEU A 78 11.46 -10.94 12.39
N THR A 79 11.15 -11.96 11.60
CA THR A 79 11.56 -13.34 11.85
C THR A 79 12.29 -13.93 10.64
N PRO A 80 13.15 -14.95 10.84
CA PRO A 80 13.77 -15.65 9.72
C PRO A 80 12.75 -16.26 8.73
N GLU A 81 11.58 -16.70 9.20
CA GLU A 81 10.52 -17.25 8.34
C GLU A 81 9.98 -16.21 7.36
N TYR A 82 9.79 -14.96 7.81
CA TYR A 82 9.35 -13.87 6.94
C TYR A 82 10.41 -13.50 5.91
N GLU A 83 11.69 -13.43 6.29
CA GLU A 83 12.78 -13.16 5.37
C GLU A 83 12.92 -14.26 4.31
N VAL A 84 12.80 -15.53 4.69
CA VAL A 84 12.83 -16.66 3.74
C VAL A 84 11.68 -16.56 2.73
N LEU A 85 10.45 -16.28 3.18
CA LEU A 85 9.31 -16.12 2.29
C LEU A 85 9.49 -14.88 1.39
N TYR A 86 9.97 -13.76 1.97
CA TYR A 86 10.20 -12.53 1.22
C TYR A 86 11.29 -12.71 0.14
N ALA A 87 12.38 -13.38 0.47
CA ALA A 87 13.45 -13.67 -0.49
C ALA A 87 12.96 -14.53 -1.69
N ARG A 88 12.10 -15.53 -1.43
CA ARG A 88 11.45 -16.32 -2.50
C ARG A 88 10.55 -15.46 -3.38
N TYR A 89 9.76 -14.58 -2.77
CA TYR A 89 8.93 -13.62 -3.48
C TYR A 89 9.78 -12.67 -4.33
N TYR A 90 10.82 -12.07 -3.73
CA TYR A 90 11.74 -11.14 -4.39
C TYR A 90 12.38 -11.76 -5.65
N GLN A 91 12.80 -13.02 -5.59
CA GLN A 91 13.35 -13.76 -6.76
C GLN A 91 12.32 -14.01 -7.86
N SER A 92 11.03 -13.92 -7.58
CA SER A 92 9.93 -14.20 -8.53
C SER A 92 9.35 -12.96 -9.21
N ILE A 93 9.73 -11.76 -8.77
CA ILE A 93 9.24 -10.49 -9.34
C ILE A 93 10.22 -9.94 -10.39
N ASP A 94 9.69 -9.15 -11.31
CA ASP A 94 10.42 -8.54 -12.45
C ASP A 94 10.54 -7.01 -12.32
N PHE A 95 10.40 -6.47 -11.12
CA PHE A 95 10.51 -5.04 -10.84
C PHE A 95 11.49 -4.81 -9.69
N ASP A 96 12.04 -3.61 -9.65
CA ASP A 96 12.95 -3.18 -8.58
C ASP A 96 12.23 -3.11 -7.23
N ALA A 97 12.79 -3.78 -6.24
CA ALA A 97 12.30 -3.82 -4.86
C ALA A 97 13.49 -3.98 -3.90
N ASN A 98 13.29 -3.66 -2.64
CA ASN A 98 14.31 -3.91 -1.63
C ASN A 98 14.54 -5.43 -1.47
N PRO A 99 15.77 -5.93 -1.47
CA PRO A 99 16.05 -7.37 -1.40
C PRO A 99 15.76 -8.00 -0.03
N SER A 100 15.63 -7.21 1.03
CA SER A 100 15.39 -7.64 2.41
C SER A 100 14.13 -6.99 2.97
N LEU A 101 13.30 -7.77 3.67
CA LEU A 101 12.13 -7.25 4.39
C LEU A 101 12.55 -6.34 5.55
N GLY A 102 13.63 -6.71 6.24
CA GLY A 102 14.19 -5.91 7.33
C GLY A 102 14.69 -4.55 6.84
N ASP A 103 15.39 -4.49 5.71
CA ASP A 103 15.83 -3.22 5.13
C ASP A 103 14.66 -2.38 4.64
N LEU A 104 13.67 -3.02 3.99
CA LEU A 104 12.46 -2.35 3.52
C LEU A 104 11.70 -1.66 4.67
N LEU A 105 11.56 -2.35 5.81
CA LEU A 105 10.70 -1.90 6.90
C LEU A 105 11.47 -1.17 8.03
N LEU A 106 12.73 -1.57 8.29
CA LEU A 106 13.49 -1.15 9.47
C LEU A 106 14.80 -0.45 9.12
N GLU A 107 15.10 -0.25 7.82
CA GLU A 107 16.34 0.41 7.34
C GLU A 107 17.61 -0.21 7.95
N GLY A 108 17.61 -1.56 8.09
CA GLY A 108 18.71 -2.32 8.70
C GLY A 108 18.78 -2.23 10.23
N GLY A 109 17.87 -1.50 10.88
CA GLY A 109 17.79 -1.37 12.34
C GLY A 109 16.83 -2.38 12.97
N THR A 110 16.59 -2.19 14.26
CA THR A 110 15.59 -2.97 15.03
C THR A 110 14.42 -2.13 15.52
N HIS A 111 14.56 -0.80 15.42
CA HIS A 111 13.53 0.13 15.86
C HIS A 111 12.46 0.32 14.78
N ASN A 112 11.19 0.31 15.20
CA ASN A 112 10.05 0.58 14.34
C ASN A 112 9.20 1.68 14.98
N VAL A 113 9.13 2.85 14.32
CA VAL A 113 8.33 3.97 14.82
C VAL A 113 6.84 3.80 14.58
N PHE A 114 6.44 2.88 13.68
CA PHE A 114 5.04 2.64 13.34
C PHE A 114 4.41 1.52 14.17
N ASP A 115 3.09 1.57 14.35
CA ASP A 115 2.30 0.44 14.84
C ASP A 115 2.07 -0.56 13.72
N THR A 116 3.11 -1.36 13.44
CA THR A 116 3.11 -2.30 12.33
C THR A 116 2.55 -3.65 12.74
N HIS A 117 1.69 -4.19 11.90
CA HIS A 117 1.12 -5.52 12.01
C HIS A 117 1.43 -6.35 10.75
N ILE A 118 1.41 -7.66 10.92
CA ILE A 118 1.55 -8.61 9.83
C ILE A 118 0.35 -9.55 9.81
N LEU A 119 -0.21 -9.73 8.63
CA LEU A 119 -1.28 -10.68 8.34
C LEU A 119 -0.65 -11.89 7.66
N GLU A 120 -0.76 -13.05 8.28
CA GLU A 120 -0.24 -14.32 7.80
C GLU A 120 -1.33 -15.16 7.12
N VAL A 121 -0.96 -15.86 6.06
CA VAL A 121 -1.77 -16.92 5.44
C VAL A 121 -0.93 -18.20 5.44
N ARG A 122 -1.47 -19.28 6.01
CA ARG A 122 -0.77 -20.56 6.15
C ARG A 122 -1.54 -21.72 5.52
N ASP A 123 -0.80 -22.64 4.91
CA ASP A 123 -1.27 -23.96 4.48
C ASP A 123 -0.71 -24.99 5.46
N GLY A 124 -1.50 -25.41 6.45
CA GLY A 124 -1.01 -26.11 7.64
C GLY A 124 -0.01 -25.25 8.41
N GLU A 125 1.18 -25.79 8.65
CA GLU A 125 2.26 -25.07 9.33
C GLU A 125 3.05 -24.11 8.40
N ARG A 126 2.94 -24.28 7.08
CA ARG A 126 3.71 -23.51 6.11
C ARG A 126 3.14 -22.11 5.95
N LEU A 127 3.97 -21.09 6.16
CA LEU A 127 3.65 -19.71 5.77
C LEU A 127 3.73 -19.57 4.25
N ILE A 128 2.61 -19.21 3.61
CA ILE A 128 2.51 -19.10 2.14
C ILE A 128 2.30 -17.68 1.65
N ALA A 129 1.83 -16.78 2.51
CA ALA A 129 1.73 -15.36 2.19
C ALA A 129 1.73 -14.52 3.47
N ALA A 130 2.24 -13.29 3.35
CA ALA A 130 2.20 -12.31 4.42
C ALA A 130 1.95 -10.90 3.86
N GLY A 131 1.18 -10.11 4.61
CA GLY A 131 0.84 -8.75 4.29
C GLY A 131 1.09 -7.81 5.45
N VAL A 132 2.07 -6.93 5.31
CA VAL A 132 2.41 -5.94 6.34
C VAL A 132 1.53 -4.70 6.16
N PHE A 133 1.08 -4.13 7.28
CA PHE A 133 0.35 -2.87 7.32
C PHE A 133 0.64 -2.13 8.62
N ASP A 134 0.50 -0.81 8.59
CA ASP A 134 0.58 0.04 9.76
C ASP A 134 -0.83 0.44 10.21
N SER A 135 -1.04 0.49 11.52
CA SER A 135 -2.31 0.86 12.15
C SER A 135 -2.29 2.32 12.59
N GLY A 136 -3.24 3.09 12.06
CA GLY A 136 -3.68 4.34 12.66
C GLY A 136 -4.74 4.11 13.74
N THR A 137 -5.36 5.17 14.22
CA THR A 137 -6.51 5.10 15.12
C THR A 137 -7.79 4.73 14.37
N ASN A 138 -7.98 5.29 13.16
CA ASN A 138 -9.18 5.11 12.34
C ASN A 138 -8.87 4.52 10.95
N SER A 139 -7.64 4.10 10.69
CA SER A 139 -7.25 3.58 9.39
C SER A 139 -6.12 2.56 9.47
N ILE A 140 -5.89 1.87 8.34
CA ILE A 140 -4.67 1.10 8.11
C ILE A 140 -4.01 1.51 6.79
N ALA A 141 -2.68 1.43 6.75
CA ALA A 141 -1.87 1.57 5.54
C ALA A 141 -1.22 0.23 5.18
N GLY A 142 -1.52 -0.31 4.00
CA GLY A 142 -0.89 -1.55 3.52
C GLY A 142 0.49 -1.28 2.96
N ILE A 143 1.54 -1.82 3.55
CA ILE A 143 2.92 -1.50 3.19
C ILE A 143 3.46 -2.44 2.12
N VAL A 144 3.46 -3.74 2.39
CA VAL A 144 3.95 -4.75 1.45
C VAL A 144 3.13 -6.03 1.54
N ASN A 145 2.98 -6.70 0.41
CA ASN A 145 2.43 -8.06 0.31
C ASN A 145 3.47 -8.94 -0.36
N PHE A 146 3.79 -10.07 0.24
CA PHE A 146 4.70 -11.06 -0.33
C PHE A 146 4.14 -12.47 -0.14
N TYR A 147 4.45 -13.36 -1.04
CA TYR A 147 3.86 -14.70 -1.07
C TYR A 147 4.75 -15.70 -1.80
N ASP A 148 4.50 -16.96 -1.51
CA ASP A 148 5.16 -18.07 -2.16
C ASP A 148 4.70 -18.17 -3.63
N PRO A 149 5.60 -18.05 -4.62
CA PRO A 149 5.25 -18.12 -6.04
C PRO A 149 4.65 -19.48 -6.48
N ASP A 150 4.91 -20.56 -5.74
CA ASP A 150 4.31 -21.86 -6.02
C ASP A 150 2.77 -21.85 -5.88
N TYR A 151 2.24 -20.88 -5.12
CA TYR A 151 0.80 -20.67 -4.92
C TYR A 151 0.16 -19.67 -5.91
N HIS A 152 0.77 -19.45 -7.10
CA HIS A 152 0.31 -18.46 -8.08
C HIS A 152 -1.19 -18.58 -8.45
N LYS A 153 -1.75 -19.81 -8.47
CA LYS A 153 -3.18 -20.08 -8.75
C LYS A 153 -4.13 -19.49 -7.71
N HIS A 154 -3.63 -19.19 -6.53
CA HIS A 154 -4.39 -18.67 -5.39
C HIS A 154 -4.48 -17.14 -5.37
N SER A 155 -3.76 -16.42 -6.24
CA SER A 155 -3.74 -14.95 -6.31
C SER A 155 -3.56 -14.30 -4.92
N LEU A 156 -2.57 -14.79 -4.16
CA LEU A 156 -2.38 -14.44 -2.75
C LEU A 156 -2.13 -12.95 -2.51
N GLY A 157 -1.47 -12.24 -3.43
CA GLY A 157 -1.31 -10.79 -3.32
C GLY A 157 -2.66 -10.03 -3.30
N LYS A 158 -3.61 -10.41 -4.16
CA LYS A 158 -4.98 -9.86 -4.15
C LYS A 158 -5.77 -10.31 -2.92
N TYR A 159 -5.55 -11.55 -2.49
CA TYR A 159 -6.19 -12.08 -1.28
C TYR A 159 -5.76 -11.31 -0.04
N LEU A 160 -4.47 -11.01 0.13
CA LEU A 160 -3.96 -10.19 1.23
C LEU A 160 -4.57 -8.78 1.25
N MET A 161 -4.84 -8.18 0.09
CA MET A 161 -5.55 -6.90 0.03
C MET A 161 -6.98 -7.00 0.58
N LEU A 162 -7.72 -8.06 0.19
CA LEU A 162 -9.06 -8.31 0.72
C LEU A 162 -9.04 -8.57 2.23
N LEU A 163 -8.07 -9.33 2.70
CA LEU A 163 -7.91 -9.62 4.12
C LEU A 163 -7.59 -8.37 4.94
N LYS A 164 -6.78 -7.44 4.41
CA LYS A 164 -6.55 -6.13 5.04
C LYS A 164 -7.83 -5.29 5.08
N LEU A 165 -8.63 -5.32 4.01
CA LEU A 165 -9.94 -4.64 3.99
C LEU A 165 -10.93 -5.28 4.98
N GLU A 166 -10.95 -6.61 5.12
CA GLU A 166 -11.75 -7.31 6.14
C GLU A 166 -11.24 -7.01 7.55
N HIS A 167 -9.94 -6.90 7.75
CA HIS A 167 -9.36 -6.45 9.01
C HIS A 167 -9.88 -5.05 9.37
N ALA A 168 -9.76 -4.08 8.45
CA ALA A 168 -10.27 -2.74 8.66
C ALA A 168 -11.78 -2.72 8.97
N ARG A 169 -12.57 -3.54 8.27
CA ARG A 169 -14.01 -3.68 8.51
C ARG A 169 -14.31 -4.26 9.90
N ARG A 170 -13.58 -5.31 10.30
CA ARG A 170 -13.77 -5.97 11.60
C ARG A 170 -13.51 -5.05 12.79
N TYR A 171 -12.56 -4.12 12.62
CA TYR A 171 -12.20 -3.14 13.64
C TYR A 171 -12.92 -1.79 13.45
N GLU A 172 -13.92 -1.73 12.55
CA GLU A 172 -14.77 -0.55 12.29
C GLU A 172 -13.96 0.70 11.91
N LEU A 173 -12.83 0.50 11.19
CA LEU A 173 -11.98 1.59 10.73
C LEU A 173 -12.61 2.28 9.52
N ASP A 174 -12.33 3.59 9.36
CA ASP A 174 -12.87 4.40 8.27
C ASP A 174 -12.22 4.10 6.92
N TYR A 175 -10.87 3.92 6.91
CA TYR A 175 -10.10 3.84 5.67
C TYR A 175 -9.05 2.74 5.65
N TYR A 176 -8.87 2.17 4.46
CA TYR A 176 -7.70 1.37 4.10
C TYR A 176 -6.93 2.08 2.98
N TYR A 177 -5.65 2.38 3.21
CA TYR A 177 -4.75 3.01 2.26
C TYR A 177 -3.85 1.96 1.60
N PRO A 178 -4.05 1.60 0.30
CA PRO A 178 -3.26 0.58 -0.38
C PRO A 178 -1.99 1.15 -1.06
N GLY A 179 -1.68 2.44 -0.88
CA GLY A 179 -0.63 3.17 -1.56
C GLY A 179 -1.15 3.99 -2.74
N TYR A 180 -0.38 4.11 -3.82
CA TYR A 180 -0.72 4.91 -5.00
C TYR A 180 -0.85 4.06 -6.27
N LEU A 181 -1.55 4.58 -7.27
CA LEU A 181 -1.43 4.15 -8.65
C LEU A 181 -0.47 5.08 -9.41
N VAL A 182 0.03 4.60 -10.54
CA VAL A 182 0.89 5.38 -11.44
C VAL A 182 0.18 5.50 -12.77
N HIS A 183 -0.11 6.74 -13.19
CA HIS A 183 -0.83 7.00 -14.44
C HIS A 183 -0.06 6.45 -15.64
N ASN A 184 -0.74 5.76 -16.54
CA ASN A 184 -0.16 5.06 -17.71
C ASN A 184 0.89 3.98 -17.37
N TYR A 185 0.88 3.43 -16.14
CA TYR A 185 1.74 2.34 -15.74
C TYR A 185 0.94 1.24 -15.02
N PRO A 186 0.34 0.29 -15.75
CA PRO A 186 -0.68 -0.65 -15.25
C PRO A 186 -0.22 -1.61 -14.13
N LYS A 187 1.09 -1.75 -13.92
CA LYS A 187 1.61 -2.59 -12.82
C LYS A 187 1.07 -2.19 -11.45
N PHE A 188 0.59 -0.94 -11.26
CA PHE A 188 0.02 -0.45 -10.02
C PHE A 188 -1.50 -0.57 -9.91
N ASP A 189 -2.20 -0.85 -11.03
CA ASP A 189 -3.68 -0.86 -11.11
C ASP A 189 -4.34 -1.96 -10.29
N TYR A 190 -3.59 -3.00 -9.93
CA TYR A 190 -4.11 -4.08 -9.08
C TYR A 190 -4.67 -3.57 -7.74
N LYS A 191 -4.24 -2.39 -7.27
CA LYS A 191 -4.72 -1.77 -6.03
C LYS A 191 -6.20 -1.37 -6.12
N LEU A 192 -6.71 -1.10 -7.31
CA LEU A 192 -8.12 -0.82 -7.57
C LEU A 192 -8.99 -2.08 -7.49
N TRP A 193 -8.39 -3.26 -7.60
CA TRP A 193 -9.13 -4.52 -7.74
C TRP A 193 -9.99 -4.88 -6.52
N ALA A 194 -9.61 -4.47 -5.32
CA ALA A 194 -10.34 -4.82 -4.09
C ALA A 194 -11.79 -4.30 -4.11
N CYS A 195 -11.99 -3.02 -4.36
CA CYS A 195 -13.30 -2.40 -4.53
C CYS A 195 -13.18 -1.03 -5.23
N PRO A 196 -13.24 -0.94 -6.57
CA PRO A 196 -13.15 0.33 -7.29
C PRO A 196 -14.20 1.36 -6.84
N ALA A 197 -15.43 0.91 -6.55
CA ALA A 197 -16.54 1.79 -6.15
C ALA A 197 -16.35 2.46 -4.78
N ALA A 198 -15.53 1.88 -3.91
CA ALA A 198 -15.18 2.47 -2.61
C ALA A 198 -13.83 3.19 -2.63
N THR A 199 -13.11 3.14 -3.76
CA THR A 199 -11.80 3.78 -3.90
C THR A 199 -11.94 5.28 -4.09
N GLU A 200 -11.09 6.02 -3.41
CA GLU A 200 -10.92 7.47 -3.54
C GLU A 200 -9.47 7.80 -3.89
N VAL A 201 -9.29 8.92 -4.59
CA VAL A 201 -8.00 9.46 -5.02
C VAL A 201 -7.76 10.80 -4.33
N PHE A 202 -6.54 11.03 -3.88
CA PHE A 202 -6.11 12.29 -3.28
C PHE A 202 -5.74 13.33 -4.32
N TYR A 203 -6.26 14.54 -4.16
CA TYR A 203 -5.93 15.72 -4.98
C TYR A 203 -5.14 16.70 -4.13
N ALA A 204 -3.82 16.73 -4.33
CA ALA A 204 -2.89 17.51 -3.52
C ALA A 204 -3.20 19.01 -3.49
N ARG A 205 -3.59 19.60 -4.62
CA ARG A 205 -3.90 21.04 -4.71
C ARG A 205 -5.06 21.49 -3.84
N THR A 206 -6.08 20.65 -3.67
CA THR A 206 -7.29 20.98 -2.90
C THR A 206 -7.31 20.27 -1.54
N HIS A 207 -6.31 19.46 -1.23
CA HIS A 207 -6.25 18.58 -0.06
C HIS A 207 -7.54 17.75 0.12
N GLN A 208 -8.10 17.23 -1.00
CA GLN A 208 -9.38 16.51 -0.99
C GLN A 208 -9.24 15.09 -1.53
N TRP A 209 -9.96 14.19 -0.92
CA TRP A 209 -10.21 12.85 -1.44
C TRP A 209 -11.50 12.85 -2.25
N ARG A 210 -11.45 12.31 -3.47
CA ARG A 210 -12.61 12.22 -4.37
C ARG A 210 -12.78 10.79 -4.87
N PRO A 211 -14.02 10.37 -5.21
CA PRO A 211 -14.25 9.06 -5.81
C PRO A 211 -13.34 8.80 -7.01
N PHE A 212 -12.79 7.58 -7.08
CA PHE A 212 -11.92 7.19 -8.18
C PHE A 212 -12.65 7.24 -9.54
N SER A 213 -12.00 7.85 -10.52
CA SER A 213 -12.38 7.84 -11.92
C SER A 213 -11.14 7.99 -12.78
N TRP A 214 -11.01 7.20 -13.85
CA TRP A 214 -9.91 7.35 -14.80
C TRP A 214 -9.91 8.72 -15.50
N ASP A 215 -11.09 9.27 -15.78
CA ASP A 215 -11.19 10.61 -16.39
C ASP A 215 -10.62 11.69 -15.47
N GLU A 216 -10.86 11.61 -14.17
CA GLU A 216 -10.27 12.51 -13.18
C GLU A 216 -8.75 12.31 -13.05
N VAL A 217 -8.28 11.07 -12.98
CA VAL A 217 -6.84 10.75 -12.94
C VAL A 217 -6.12 11.27 -14.17
N ASN A 218 -6.69 11.08 -15.37
CA ASN A 218 -6.13 11.58 -16.62
C ASN A 218 -6.04 13.13 -16.63
N ARG A 219 -7.09 13.82 -16.17
CA ARG A 219 -7.08 15.29 -16.06
C ARG A 219 -6.04 15.79 -15.07
N GLU A 220 -5.95 15.15 -13.91
CA GLU A 220 -4.97 15.52 -12.89
C GLU A 220 -3.54 15.27 -13.35
N ALA A 221 -3.27 14.15 -14.03
CA ALA A 221 -1.97 13.86 -14.61
C ALA A 221 -1.54 14.91 -15.64
N ALA A 222 -2.44 15.27 -16.56
CA ALA A 222 -2.18 16.32 -17.57
C ALA A 222 -1.88 17.66 -16.90
N ARG A 223 -2.64 18.02 -15.85
CA ARG A 223 -2.43 19.25 -15.07
C ARG A 223 -1.06 19.27 -14.40
N LEU A 224 -0.68 18.17 -13.71
CA LEU A 224 0.60 18.07 -13.02
C LEU A 224 1.79 18.25 -13.98
N PHE A 225 1.73 17.62 -15.17
CA PHE A 225 2.77 17.81 -16.18
C PHE A 225 2.81 19.24 -16.73
N ALA A 226 1.67 19.89 -16.92
CA ALA A 226 1.63 21.28 -17.38
C ALA A 226 2.22 22.24 -16.33
N GLU A 227 1.92 22.06 -15.04
CA GLU A 227 2.47 22.87 -13.96
C GLU A 227 3.98 22.67 -13.83
N ARG A 228 4.47 21.41 -13.93
CA ARG A 228 5.89 21.13 -13.95
C ARG A 228 6.62 21.81 -15.09
N ALA A 229 6.09 21.69 -16.33
CA ALA A 229 6.70 22.33 -17.50
C ALA A 229 6.74 23.86 -17.38
N ALA A 230 5.74 24.48 -16.76
CA ALA A 230 5.74 25.92 -16.51
C ALA A 230 6.83 26.31 -15.49
N HIS A 231 7.00 25.51 -14.43
CA HIS A 231 8.04 25.73 -13.42
C HIS A 231 9.45 25.57 -13.99
N ASP A 232 9.69 24.50 -14.78
CA ASP A 232 10.98 24.27 -15.43
C ASP A 232 11.37 25.44 -16.36
N LEU A 233 10.40 26.06 -17.08
CA LEU A 233 10.65 27.25 -17.91
C LEU A 233 10.93 28.53 -17.11
N GLU A 234 10.36 28.68 -15.91
CA GLU A 234 10.64 29.80 -15.01
C GLU A 234 12.03 29.71 -14.43
N GLU A 235 12.49 28.51 -14.03
CA GLU A 235 13.85 28.28 -13.51
C GLU A 235 14.94 28.49 -14.59
N GLU A 236 14.66 28.17 -15.86
CA GLU A 236 15.60 28.42 -16.97
C GLU A 236 15.71 29.90 -17.37
N ALA A 237 14.75 30.74 -16.95
CA ALA A 237 14.71 32.16 -17.27
C ALA A 237 15.38 33.06 -16.22
N GLU A 238 15.71 32.51 -15.04
CA GLU A 238 16.45 33.17 -13.96
C GLU A 238 17.95 32.92 -14.04
#